data_1078c68c53b00407b39b8e9760e5214b
#
_entry.id   1078c68c53b00407b39b8e9760e5214b
#
_cell.length_a   1.000
_cell.length_b   1.000
_cell.length_c   1.000
_cell.angle_alpha   90.00
_cell.angle_beta   90.00
_cell.angle_gamma   90.00
#
_symmetry.space_group_name_H-M   'P 1'
#
loop_
_entity.id
_entity.type
_entity.pdbx_description
1 polymer ?
#
loop_
_entity_poly.entity_id
_entity_poly.type
_entity_poly.pdbx_seq_one_letter_code
_entity_poly.pdbx_strand_id
1 'polypeptide(L)'
;ETTGATFNFDFWRTCEPRRSTYPACRAVIAAGLQTLDARRAMYDAIQNAYFLDARNPSLSEELISISGEIGLDSTLFADDLGSNEVASRFAAERQACRNFGVTGFPTLIWSWQSADDEDASPRYGLLAAGYTNLDTLLSRWRSLMN
;
A
#
# COMPACT_ATOMS: atom_id res chain seq x y z
N GLU A 1 -4.05 -9.88 21.91
CA GLU A 1 -3.53 -10.78 20.83
C GLU A 1 -4.66 -11.15 19.88
N THR A 2 -5.15 -10.17 19.12
CA THR A 2 -6.35 -10.38 18.28
C THR A 2 -6.02 -11.08 16.95
N THR A 3 -4.76 -11.00 16.49
CA THR A 3 -4.36 -11.48 15.15
C THR A 3 -3.28 -12.57 15.16
N GLY A 4 -2.61 -12.83 16.30
CA GLY A 4 -1.47 -13.75 16.36
C GLY A 4 -0.22 -13.27 15.62
N ALA A 5 -0.18 -12.01 15.17
CA ALA A 5 0.95 -11.47 14.42
C ALA A 5 2.19 -11.34 15.32
N THR A 6 3.35 -11.70 14.77
CA THR A 6 4.66 -11.57 15.42
C THR A 6 5.27 -10.22 15.10
N PHE A 7 5.92 -9.60 16.08
CA PHE A 7 6.60 -8.30 15.92
C PHE A 7 7.98 -8.34 16.54
N ASN A 8 8.95 -7.71 15.88
CA ASN A 8 10.28 -7.47 16.40
C ASN A 8 10.34 -6.02 16.94
N PHE A 9 10.41 -5.87 18.26
CA PHE A 9 10.45 -4.54 18.90
C PHE A 9 11.84 -3.91 18.92
N ASP A 10 12.88 -4.60 18.40
CA ASP A 10 14.24 -4.06 18.31
C ASP A 10 14.32 -2.86 17.37
N PHE A 11 13.38 -2.73 16.44
CA PHE A 11 13.25 -1.56 15.57
C PHE A 11 13.38 -0.24 16.33
N TRP A 12 12.68 -0.10 17.46
CA TRP A 12 12.68 1.12 18.27
C TRP A 12 13.97 1.38 19.04
N ARG A 13 14.86 0.38 19.11
CA ARG A 13 16.17 0.48 19.76
C ARG A 13 17.29 0.73 18.76
N THR A 14 17.13 0.25 17.53
CA THR A 14 18.18 0.21 16.50
C THR A 14 17.97 1.24 15.39
N CYS A 15 16.74 1.72 15.19
CA CYS A 15 16.39 2.63 14.11
C CYS A 15 15.94 3.99 14.64
N GLU A 16 16.26 5.05 13.89
CA GLU A 16 15.68 6.38 14.04
C GLU A 16 14.59 6.57 12.96
N PRO A 17 13.33 6.22 13.24
CA PRO A 17 12.29 6.25 12.22
C PRO A 17 11.89 7.69 11.91
N ARG A 18 11.85 8.03 10.63
CA ARG A 18 11.11 9.20 10.17
C ARG A 18 9.63 8.90 10.26
N ARG A 19 8.84 9.80 10.84
CA ARG A 19 7.37 9.65 10.96
C ARG A 19 6.68 9.90 9.61
N SER A 20 7.06 9.12 8.59
CA SER A 20 6.49 9.20 7.26
C SER A 20 6.49 7.83 6.59
N THR A 21 5.33 7.41 6.08
CA THR A 21 5.18 6.21 5.24
C THR A 21 5.34 6.51 3.75
N TYR A 22 5.54 7.76 3.36
CA TYR A 22 5.62 8.18 1.96
C TYR A 22 6.73 7.48 1.17
N PRO A 23 7.96 7.32 1.70
CA PRO A 23 8.99 6.56 1.00
C PRO A 23 8.55 5.13 0.67
N ALA A 24 7.99 4.40 1.62
CA ALA A 24 7.47 3.05 1.43
C ALA A 24 6.33 2.99 0.39
N CYS A 25 5.38 3.93 0.42
CA CYS A 25 4.31 4.00 -0.57
C CYS A 25 4.87 4.26 -2.00
N ARG A 26 5.85 5.14 -2.13
CA ARG A 26 6.52 5.40 -3.42
C ARG A 26 7.30 4.19 -3.90
N ALA A 27 7.93 3.43 -3.00
CA ALA A 27 8.64 2.20 -3.33
C ALA A 27 7.71 1.14 -3.93
N VAL A 28 6.50 0.98 -3.38
CA VAL A 28 5.49 0.07 -3.95
C VAL A 28 5.08 0.49 -5.35
N ILE A 29 4.96 1.79 -5.62
CA ILE A 29 4.65 2.32 -6.95
C ILE A 29 5.82 2.09 -7.91
N ALA A 30 7.07 2.38 -7.49
CA ALA A 30 8.28 2.18 -8.28
C ALA A 30 8.45 0.71 -8.69
N ALA A 31 8.27 -0.23 -7.75
CA ALA A 31 8.29 -1.66 -8.05
C ALA A 31 7.29 -2.03 -9.14
N GLY A 32 6.09 -1.45 -9.10
CA GLY A 32 5.03 -1.67 -10.09
C GLY A 32 5.34 -1.13 -11.50
N LEU A 33 6.38 -0.32 -11.67
CA LEU A 33 6.85 0.10 -13.00
C LEU A 33 7.61 -1.02 -13.70
N GLN A 34 8.27 -1.91 -12.96
CA GLN A 34 8.97 -3.07 -13.55
C GLN A 34 8.00 -4.20 -13.88
N THR A 35 7.15 -4.61 -12.93
CA THR A 35 6.08 -5.59 -13.18
C THR A 35 4.90 -5.32 -12.26
N LEU A 36 3.69 -5.66 -12.70
CA LEU A 36 2.48 -5.43 -11.91
C LEU A 36 2.49 -6.21 -10.59
N ASP A 37 2.98 -7.45 -10.61
CA ASP A 37 3.06 -8.33 -9.43
C ASP A 37 4.10 -7.83 -8.41
N ALA A 38 5.10 -7.05 -8.86
CA ALA A 38 6.12 -6.50 -7.99
C ALA A 38 5.54 -5.50 -6.96
N ARG A 39 4.38 -4.88 -7.22
CA ARG A 39 3.71 -4.02 -6.22
C ARG A 39 3.39 -4.81 -4.95
N ARG A 40 2.82 -6.01 -5.12
CA ARG A 40 2.45 -6.85 -3.99
C ARG A 40 3.68 -7.42 -3.29
N ALA A 41 4.66 -7.90 -4.05
CA ALA A 41 5.92 -8.42 -3.50
C ALA A 41 6.65 -7.35 -2.67
N MET A 42 6.75 -6.12 -3.20
CA MET A 42 7.40 -5.00 -2.49
C MET A 42 6.65 -4.59 -1.23
N TYR A 43 5.31 -4.55 -1.29
CA TYR A 43 4.49 -4.27 -0.10
C TYR A 43 4.74 -5.30 1.02
N ASP A 44 4.69 -6.59 0.70
CA ASP A 44 4.88 -7.66 1.67
C ASP A 44 6.32 -7.66 2.22
N ALA A 45 7.33 -7.42 1.37
CA ALA A 45 8.73 -7.34 1.79
C ALA A 45 9.01 -6.14 2.71
N ILE A 46 8.43 -4.97 2.44
CA ILE A 46 8.53 -3.79 3.33
C ILE A 46 7.90 -4.09 4.69
N GLN A 47 6.76 -4.78 4.72
CA GLN A 47 6.11 -5.16 5.98
C GLN A 47 6.99 -6.11 6.80
N ASN A 48 7.57 -7.13 6.17
CA ASN A 48 8.47 -8.06 6.81
C ASN A 48 9.73 -7.34 7.34
N ALA A 49 10.36 -6.52 6.52
CA ALA A 49 11.53 -5.74 6.90
C ALA A 49 11.26 -4.86 8.13
N TYR A 50 10.11 -4.19 8.18
CA TYR A 50 9.74 -3.32 9.29
C TYR A 50 9.35 -4.12 10.55
N PHE A 51 8.43 -5.09 10.41
CA PHE A 51 7.82 -5.74 11.56
C PHE A 51 8.63 -6.94 12.10
N LEU A 52 9.40 -7.62 11.24
CA LEU A 52 10.14 -8.83 11.63
C LEU A 52 11.65 -8.62 11.72
N ASP A 53 12.23 -7.81 10.80
CA ASP A 53 13.68 -7.68 10.67
C ASP A 53 14.22 -6.38 11.28
N ALA A 54 13.37 -5.54 11.88
CA ALA A 54 13.73 -4.26 12.49
C ALA A 54 14.49 -3.32 11.53
N ARG A 55 14.18 -3.36 10.21
CA ARG A 55 14.75 -2.49 9.18
C ARG A 55 13.92 -1.24 8.97
N ASN A 56 14.54 -0.14 8.57
CA ASN A 56 13.88 1.16 8.47
C ASN A 56 13.42 1.50 7.04
N PRO A 57 12.14 1.27 6.66
CA PRO A 57 11.64 1.53 5.32
C PRO A 57 11.44 3.02 5.01
N SER A 58 11.85 3.92 5.88
CA SER A 58 11.90 5.35 5.58
C SER A 58 13.19 5.78 4.86
N LEU A 59 14.17 4.88 4.77
CA LEU A 59 15.47 5.11 4.14
C LEU A 59 15.46 4.55 2.72
N SER A 60 15.93 5.33 1.75
CA SER A 60 15.95 4.91 0.34
C SER A 60 16.89 3.71 0.11
N GLU A 61 18.02 3.67 0.81
CA GLU A 61 18.97 2.56 0.73
C GLU A 61 18.33 1.22 1.18
N GLU A 62 17.49 1.24 2.21
CA GLU A 62 16.78 0.06 2.66
C GLU A 62 15.75 -0.40 1.61
N LEU A 63 15.01 0.53 1.01
CA LEU A 63 14.04 0.22 -0.02
C LEU A 63 14.69 -0.35 -1.29
N ILE A 64 15.87 0.17 -1.66
CA ILE A 64 16.67 -0.34 -2.78
C ILE A 64 17.20 -1.76 -2.46
N SER A 65 17.69 -2.00 -1.23
CA SER A 65 18.09 -3.34 -0.81
C SER A 65 16.93 -4.33 -0.92
N ILE A 66 15.77 -3.97 -0.37
CA ILE A 66 14.54 -4.80 -0.42
C ILE A 66 14.15 -5.09 -1.88
N SER A 67 14.28 -4.13 -2.80
CA SER A 67 13.95 -4.36 -4.22
C SER A 67 14.80 -5.46 -4.84
N GLY A 68 16.10 -5.49 -4.53
CA GLY A 68 17.01 -6.57 -4.98
C GLY A 68 16.67 -7.93 -4.37
N GLU A 69 16.30 -7.97 -3.10
CA GLU A 69 15.91 -9.20 -2.39
C GLU A 69 14.68 -9.86 -3.01
N ILE A 70 13.75 -9.08 -3.57
CA ILE A 70 12.57 -9.59 -4.29
C ILE A 70 12.81 -9.78 -5.79
N GLY A 71 14.06 -9.66 -6.26
CA GLY A 71 14.47 -9.98 -7.64
C GLY A 71 14.23 -8.88 -8.66
N LEU A 72 14.03 -7.63 -8.25
CA LEU A 72 13.94 -6.49 -9.14
C LEU A 72 15.33 -5.97 -9.54
N ASP A 73 15.40 -5.26 -10.67
CA ASP A 73 16.56 -4.46 -11.02
C ASP A 73 16.66 -3.27 -10.05
N SER A 74 17.62 -3.37 -9.11
CA SER A 74 17.79 -2.35 -8.06
C SER A 74 18.29 -1.01 -8.60
N THR A 75 19.01 -1.00 -9.73
CA THR A 75 19.47 0.24 -10.36
C THR A 75 18.28 0.98 -10.98
N LEU A 76 17.49 0.28 -11.78
CA LEU A 76 16.26 0.82 -12.36
C LEU A 76 15.29 1.25 -11.26
N PHE A 77 15.15 0.44 -10.20
CA PHE A 77 14.30 0.77 -9.07
C PHE A 77 14.74 2.06 -8.36
N ALA A 78 16.03 2.27 -8.18
CA ALA A 78 16.57 3.48 -7.54
C ALA A 78 16.26 4.74 -8.36
N ASP A 79 16.39 4.66 -9.68
CA ASP A 79 16.04 5.74 -10.60
C ASP A 79 14.54 6.03 -10.55
N ASP A 80 13.72 4.99 -10.63
CA ASP A 80 12.25 5.09 -10.58
C ASP A 80 11.76 5.68 -9.24
N LEU A 81 12.34 5.26 -8.11
CA LEU A 81 11.96 5.74 -6.77
C LEU A 81 12.11 7.27 -6.65
N GLY A 82 13.11 7.85 -7.32
CA GLY A 82 13.37 9.29 -7.40
C GLY A 82 12.59 10.02 -8.49
N SER A 83 11.89 9.31 -9.38
CA SER A 83 11.34 9.86 -10.61
C SER A 83 10.11 10.76 -10.41
N ASN A 84 9.87 11.64 -11.39
CA ASN A 84 8.65 12.44 -11.48
C ASN A 84 7.42 11.56 -11.75
N GLU A 85 7.59 10.44 -12.43
CA GLU A 85 6.51 9.47 -12.70
C GLU A 85 5.96 8.91 -11.39
N VAL A 86 6.82 8.37 -10.53
CA VAL A 86 6.41 7.84 -9.21
C VAL A 86 5.84 8.95 -8.33
N ALA A 87 6.41 10.16 -8.38
CA ALA A 87 5.89 11.29 -7.62
C ALA A 87 4.46 11.66 -8.05
N SER A 88 4.20 11.67 -9.37
CA SER A 88 2.89 12.00 -9.95
C SER A 88 1.85 10.93 -9.63
N ARG A 89 2.21 9.64 -9.77
CA ARG A 89 1.32 8.52 -9.41
C ARG A 89 0.97 8.54 -7.93
N PHE A 90 1.95 8.77 -7.06
CA PHE A 90 1.69 8.90 -5.62
C PHE A 90 0.79 10.08 -5.28
N ALA A 91 0.97 11.23 -5.94
CA ALA A 91 0.09 12.38 -5.78
C ALA A 91 -1.35 12.08 -6.21
N ALA A 92 -1.54 11.34 -7.32
CA ALA A 92 -2.83 10.91 -7.80
C ALA A 92 -3.53 9.94 -6.82
N GLU A 93 -2.82 8.95 -6.27
CA GLU A 93 -3.36 8.04 -5.26
C GLU A 93 -3.79 8.81 -3.99
N ARG A 94 -3.00 9.77 -3.52
CA ARG A 94 -3.37 10.65 -2.41
C ARG A 94 -4.59 11.52 -2.72
N GLN A 95 -4.70 12.01 -3.95
CA GLN A 95 -5.88 12.78 -4.37
C GLN A 95 -7.13 11.90 -4.39
N ALA A 96 -7.02 10.66 -4.86
CA ALA A 96 -8.12 9.69 -4.81
C ALA A 96 -8.60 9.44 -3.36
N CYS A 97 -7.67 9.26 -2.42
CA CYS A 97 -8.03 9.15 -1.00
C CYS A 97 -8.83 10.36 -0.51
N ARG A 98 -8.42 11.58 -0.88
CA ARG A 98 -9.17 12.80 -0.52
C ARG A 98 -10.56 12.84 -1.15
N ASN A 99 -10.66 12.50 -2.44
CA ASN A 99 -11.92 12.48 -3.18
C ASN A 99 -12.93 11.48 -2.58
N PHE A 100 -12.44 10.36 -2.06
CA PHE A 100 -13.26 9.37 -1.34
C PHE A 100 -13.50 9.70 0.15
N GLY A 101 -13.01 10.84 0.63
CA GLY A 101 -13.17 11.22 2.03
C GLY A 101 -12.43 10.32 3.02
N VAL A 102 -11.35 9.65 2.59
CA VAL A 102 -10.55 8.78 3.46
C VAL A 102 -9.81 9.63 4.49
N THR A 103 -10.14 9.42 5.77
CA THR A 103 -9.54 10.14 6.91
C THR A 103 -8.57 9.29 7.72
N GLY A 104 -8.46 7.98 7.43
CA GLY A 104 -7.58 7.06 8.14
C GLY A 104 -7.47 5.70 7.44
N PHE A 105 -6.60 4.84 7.95
CA PHE A 105 -6.33 3.51 7.41
C PHE A 105 -6.48 2.44 8.49
N PRO A 106 -6.90 1.22 8.12
CA PRO A 106 -7.35 0.82 6.80
C PRO A 106 -8.71 1.43 6.42
N THR A 107 -8.91 1.73 5.13
CA THR A 107 -10.22 2.07 4.55
C THR A 107 -10.45 1.20 3.33
N LEU A 108 -11.60 0.54 3.26
CA LEU A 108 -12.01 -0.31 2.15
C LEU A 108 -13.14 0.36 1.38
N ILE A 109 -12.90 0.58 0.09
CA ILE A 109 -13.86 1.15 -0.85
C ILE A 109 -14.19 0.10 -1.88
N TRP A 110 -15.47 -0.17 -2.06
CA TRP A 110 -15.98 -1.02 -3.12
C TRP A 110 -16.22 -0.19 -4.38
N SER A 111 -15.87 -0.73 -5.53
CA SER A 111 -16.21 -0.15 -6.83
C SER A 111 -16.91 -1.18 -7.70
N TRP A 112 -17.92 -0.73 -8.46
CA TRP A 112 -18.65 -1.53 -9.43
C TRP A 112 -18.88 -0.74 -10.71
N GLN A 113 -18.69 -1.39 -11.84
CA GLN A 113 -19.02 -0.88 -13.17
C GLN A 113 -19.80 -1.95 -13.92
N SER A 114 -20.85 -1.56 -14.63
CA SER A 114 -21.63 -2.50 -15.43
C SER A 114 -20.78 -3.08 -16.55
N ALA A 115 -20.83 -4.40 -16.71
CA ALA A 115 -20.19 -5.07 -17.84
C ALA A 115 -20.93 -4.82 -19.17
N ASP A 116 -22.21 -4.46 -19.10
CA ASP A 116 -23.08 -4.24 -20.25
C ASP A 116 -23.05 -2.77 -20.76
N ASP A 117 -22.39 -1.88 -20.02
CA ASP A 117 -22.30 -0.46 -20.35
C ASP A 117 -20.89 0.05 -19.98
N GLU A 118 -19.97 -0.03 -20.96
CA GLU A 118 -18.58 0.39 -20.78
C GLU A 118 -18.44 1.91 -20.55
N ASP A 119 -19.44 2.71 -20.97
CA ASP A 119 -19.45 4.16 -20.77
C ASP A 119 -20.05 4.56 -19.40
N ALA A 120 -20.63 3.62 -18.66
CA ALA A 120 -21.16 3.91 -17.33
C ALA A 120 -20.04 4.31 -16.36
N SER A 121 -20.23 5.40 -15.65
CA SER A 121 -19.31 5.79 -14.58
C SER A 121 -19.34 4.77 -13.45
N PRO A 122 -18.17 4.36 -12.91
CA PRO A 122 -18.11 3.42 -11.82
C PRO A 122 -18.83 3.97 -10.58
N ARG A 123 -19.57 3.10 -9.91
CA ARG A 123 -20.20 3.39 -8.61
C ARG A 123 -19.25 2.98 -7.50
N TYR A 124 -19.26 3.72 -6.40
CA TYR A 124 -18.39 3.50 -5.26
C TYR A 124 -19.19 3.40 -3.97
N GLY A 125 -18.73 2.59 -3.04
CA GLY A 125 -19.31 2.47 -1.71
C GLY A 125 -18.26 2.25 -0.64
N LEU A 126 -18.44 2.86 0.53
CA LEU A 126 -17.58 2.63 1.69
C LEU A 126 -17.95 1.31 2.35
N LEU A 127 -17.04 0.33 2.33
CA LEU A 127 -17.20 -0.94 3.03
C LEU A 127 -16.76 -0.86 4.49
N ALA A 128 -15.60 -0.27 4.75
CA ALA A 128 -15.08 -0.12 6.10
C ALA A 128 -14.13 1.07 6.23
N ALA A 129 -14.15 1.70 7.38
CA ALA A 129 -13.16 2.68 7.85
C ALA A 129 -12.66 2.20 9.23
N GLY A 130 -11.37 1.86 9.32
CA GLY A 130 -10.77 1.21 10.47
C GLY A 130 -11.01 -0.31 10.50
N TYR A 131 -10.64 -0.92 11.64
CA TYR A 131 -10.83 -2.37 11.83
C TYR A 131 -12.32 -2.74 11.78
N THR A 132 -12.61 -3.77 11.00
CA THR A 132 -13.97 -4.31 10.84
C THR A 132 -13.90 -5.84 10.75
N ASN A 133 -14.74 -6.54 11.48
CA ASN A 133 -14.81 -8.00 11.39
C ASN A 133 -15.47 -8.45 10.08
N LEU A 134 -15.22 -9.71 9.71
CA LEU A 134 -15.69 -10.28 8.44
C LEU A 134 -17.21 -10.24 8.27
N ASP A 135 -17.98 -10.56 9.32
CA ASP A 135 -19.44 -10.63 9.23
C ASP A 135 -20.04 -9.25 8.93
N THR A 136 -19.53 -8.21 9.59
CA THR A 136 -19.92 -6.83 9.32
C THR A 136 -19.57 -6.41 7.90
N LEU A 137 -18.35 -6.76 7.43
CA LEU A 137 -17.90 -6.46 6.08
C LEU A 137 -18.80 -7.10 5.03
N LEU A 138 -19.10 -8.39 5.18
CA LEU A 138 -19.98 -9.14 4.27
C LEU A 138 -21.41 -8.61 4.28
N SER A 139 -21.92 -8.20 5.43
CA SER A 139 -23.26 -7.60 5.55
C SER A 139 -23.33 -6.28 4.76
N ARG A 140 -22.35 -5.41 4.94
CA ARG A 140 -22.28 -4.13 4.19
C ARG A 140 -22.13 -4.34 2.69
N TRP A 141 -21.26 -5.29 2.29
CA TRP A 141 -21.08 -5.61 0.88
C TRP A 141 -22.39 -6.10 0.23
N ARG A 142 -23.12 -7.02 0.88
CA ARG A 142 -24.44 -7.49 0.39
C ARG A 142 -25.45 -6.34 0.26
N SER A 143 -25.44 -5.40 1.20
CA SER A 143 -26.31 -4.22 1.15
C SER A 143 -26.01 -3.26 0.00
N LEU A 144 -24.75 -3.24 -0.49
CA LEU A 144 -24.36 -2.40 -1.64
C LEU A 144 -24.68 -3.05 -2.99
N MET A 145 -24.87 -4.38 -3.00
CA MET A 145 -25.18 -5.15 -4.23
C MET A 145 -26.68 -5.23 -4.53
N ASN A 146 -27.54 -4.87 -3.57
CA ASN A 146 -29.00 -4.81 -3.72
C ASN A 146 -29.46 -3.40 -4.02
#